data_e4c76b0b6590f37c943bb65c6914392e
#
_entry.id   e4c76b0b6590f37c943bb65c6914392e
#
_cell.length_a   1.000
_cell.length_b   1.000
_cell.length_c   1.000
_cell.angle_alpha   90.00
_cell.angle_beta   90.00
_cell.angle_gamma   90.00
#
_symmetry.space_group_name_H-M   'P 1'
#
loop_
_entity.id
_entity.type
_entity.pdbx_description
1 polymer ?
#
loop_
_entity_poly.entity_id
_entity_poly.type
_entity_poly.pdbx_seq_one_letter_code
_entity_poly.pdbx_strand_id
1 'polypeptide(L)'
;LGAIIGRRGETLDAIQQLTSYAVNRSGSGRVRVQLDAENYREKREQSLQHLARKVAAKVTKYRRSVTLEPMNAYERHVIHTALQDVPNVTTYSTGTEPNRRVIVAYDREKK
;
A
#
# COMPACT_ATOMS: atom_id res chain seq x y z
N LEU A 1 -2.09 -8.82 16.95
CA LEU A 1 -1.69 -9.05 15.55
C LEU A 1 -2.31 -8.06 14.57
N GLY A 2 -3.53 -7.61 14.82
CA GLY A 2 -4.16 -6.61 13.98
C GLY A 2 -3.40 -5.30 13.93
N ALA A 3 -2.88 -4.85 15.06
CA ALA A 3 -2.08 -3.63 15.13
C ALA A 3 -0.76 -3.78 14.37
N ILE A 4 -0.19 -4.97 14.36
CA ILE A 4 1.04 -5.25 13.63
C ILE A 4 0.76 -5.24 12.13
N ILE A 5 -0.33 -5.86 11.71
CA ILE A 5 -0.73 -5.87 10.30
C ILE A 5 -0.98 -4.44 9.79
N GLY A 6 -1.46 -3.57 10.66
CA GLY A 6 -1.68 -2.17 10.30
C GLY A 6 -0.42 -1.40 9.95
N ARG A 7 0.75 -1.88 10.34
CA ARG A 7 2.05 -1.27 9.98
C ARG A 7 2.62 -1.77 8.65
N ARG A 8 1.95 -2.72 8.03
CA ARG A 8 2.19 -3.09 6.63
C ARG A 8 3.59 -3.62 6.36
N GLY A 9 4.40 -2.87 5.61
CA GLY A 9 5.72 -3.32 5.21
C GLY A 9 6.64 -3.64 6.37
N GLU A 10 6.60 -2.89 7.45
CA GLU A 10 7.40 -3.17 8.64
C GLU A 10 7.02 -4.51 9.25
N THR A 11 5.73 -4.78 9.34
CA THR A 11 5.22 -6.05 9.86
C THR A 11 5.65 -7.22 8.99
N LEU A 12 5.56 -7.06 7.69
CA LEU A 12 5.94 -8.10 6.76
C LEU A 12 7.43 -8.42 6.88
N ASP A 13 8.27 -7.40 6.98
CA ASP A 13 9.70 -7.58 7.13
C ASP A 13 10.03 -8.28 8.47
N ALA A 14 9.37 -7.90 9.55
CA ALA A 14 9.54 -8.53 10.84
C ALA A 14 9.15 -10.02 10.80
N ILE A 15 8.04 -10.34 10.16
CA ILE A 15 7.60 -11.72 9.98
C ILE A 15 8.62 -12.52 9.17
N GLN A 16 9.14 -11.95 8.10
CA GLN A 16 10.15 -12.61 7.29
C GLN A 16 11.44 -12.83 8.06
N GLN A 17 11.90 -11.88 8.85
CA GLN A 17 13.11 -12.04 9.66
C GLN A 17 12.95 -13.12 10.71
N LEU A 18 11.85 -13.11 11.46
CA LEU A 18 11.57 -14.12 12.47
C LEU A 18 11.48 -15.50 11.86
N THR A 19 10.85 -15.59 10.71
CA THR A 19 10.66 -16.87 10.07
C THR A 19 11.93 -17.38 9.42
N SER A 20 12.75 -16.51 8.85
CA SER A 20 14.06 -16.92 8.33
C SER A 20 14.94 -17.48 9.43
N TYR A 21 14.86 -16.92 10.62
CA TYR A 21 15.62 -17.39 11.78
C TYR A 21 15.14 -18.78 12.22
N ALA A 22 13.83 -18.96 12.31
CA ALA A 22 13.24 -20.25 12.71
C ALA A 22 13.47 -21.34 11.67
N VAL A 23 13.47 -20.96 10.42
CA VAL A 23 13.46 -21.88 9.27
C VAL A 23 14.84 -22.36 8.87
N ASN A 24 15.90 -21.76 9.40
CA ASN A 24 17.25 -22.30 9.24
C ASN A 24 17.40 -23.70 9.82
N ARG A 25 16.39 -24.18 10.57
CA ARG A 25 16.32 -25.54 11.09
C ARG A 25 15.60 -26.50 10.17
N SER A 26 14.86 -26.00 9.18
CA SER A 26 14.00 -26.81 8.33
C SER A 26 13.85 -26.10 6.98
N GLY A 27 14.53 -26.58 5.96
CA GLY A 27 14.54 -25.92 4.65
C GLY A 27 13.17 -25.78 4.00
N SER A 28 12.20 -26.66 4.30
CA SER A 28 10.88 -26.60 3.69
C SER A 28 10.00 -25.49 4.27
N GLY A 29 10.20 -25.12 5.54
CA GLY A 29 9.45 -24.05 6.16
C GLY A 29 9.78 -22.67 5.61
N ARG A 30 11.01 -22.46 5.19
CA ARG A 30 11.46 -21.18 4.62
C ARG A 30 10.69 -20.82 3.34
N VAL A 31 10.50 -21.82 2.46
CA VAL A 31 9.76 -21.59 1.21
C VAL A 31 8.31 -21.25 1.50
N ARG A 32 7.70 -21.93 2.46
CA ARG A 32 6.30 -21.68 2.84
C ARG A 32 6.10 -20.23 3.32
N VAL A 33 7.01 -19.73 4.15
CA VAL A 33 6.89 -18.36 4.69
C VAL A 33 7.08 -17.31 3.62
N GLN A 34 8.00 -17.52 2.70
CA GLN A 34 8.18 -16.62 1.58
C GLN A 34 6.92 -16.54 0.72
N LEU A 35 6.28 -17.69 0.47
CA LEU A 35 5.03 -17.73 -0.29
C LEU A 35 3.91 -16.98 0.44
N ASP A 36 3.81 -17.15 1.76
CA ASP A 36 2.81 -16.45 2.56
C ASP A 36 3.04 -14.93 2.54
N ALA A 37 4.30 -14.51 2.59
CA ALA A 37 4.64 -13.09 2.51
C ALA A 37 4.32 -12.51 1.13
N GLU A 38 4.59 -13.25 0.06
CA GLU A 38 4.24 -12.84 -1.29
C GLU A 38 2.73 -12.75 -1.47
N ASN A 39 1.97 -13.72 -0.94
CA ASN A 39 0.51 -13.69 -0.97
C ASN A 39 -0.03 -12.47 -0.23
N TYR A 40 0.57 -12.13 0.92
CA TYR A 40 0.17 -10.95 1.67
C TYR A 40 0.39 -9.68 0.84
N ARG A 41 1.55 -9.56 0.21
CA ARG A 41 1.87 -8.39 -0.63
C ARG A 41 0.91 -8.26 -1.79
N GLU A 42 0.64 -9.37 -2.46
CA GLU A 42 -0.27 -9.38 -3.61
C GLU A 42 -1.68 -8.97 -3.20
N LYS A 43 -2.19 -9.54 -2.10
CA LYS A 43 -3.50 -9.15 -1.59
C LYS A 43 -3.54 -7.70 -1.14
N ARG A 44 -2.46 -7.22 -0.51
CA ARG A 44 -2.36 -5.84 -0.09
C ARG A 44 -2.35 -4.90 -1.28
N GLU A 45 -1.61 -5.24 -2.33
CA GLU A 45 -1.57 -4.47 -3.56
C GLU A 45 -2.96 -4.37 -4.21
N GLN A 46 -3.68 -5.49 -4.28
CA GLN A 46 -5.05 -5.49 -4.79
C GLN A 46 -5.97 -4.62 -3.95
N SER A 47 -5.85 -4.70 -2.63
CA SER A 47 -6.63 -3.88 -1.71
C SER A 47 -6.34 -2.40 -1.91
N LEU A 48 -5.08 -2.03 -2.11
CA LEU A 48 -4.68 -0.65 -2.34
C LEU A 48 -5.19 -0.14 -3.68
N GLN A 49 -5.14 -0.96 -4.72
CA GLN A 49 -5.70 -0.59 -6.03
C GLN A 49 -7.19 -0.35 -5.93
N HIS A 50 -7.91 -1.21 -5.21
CA HIS A 50 -9.34 -1.05 -5.00
C HIS A 50 -9.64 0.22 -4.22
N LEU A 51 -8.91 0.46 -3.14
CA LEU A 51 -9.03 1.68 -2.33
C LEU A 51 -8.78 2.93 -3.19
N ALA A 52 -7.73 2.90 -4.00
CA ALA A 52 -7.38 4.02 -4.87
C ALA A 52 -8.52 4.37 -5.82
N ARG A 53 -9.10 3.37 -6.47
CA ARG A 53 -10.23 3.58 -7.40
C ARG A 53 -11.46 4.11 -6.69
N LYS A 54 -11.74 3.58 -5.51
CA LYS A 54 -12.89 4.01 -4.70
C LYS A 54 -12.72 5.48 -4.28
N VAL A 55 -11.54 5.84 -3.82
CA VAL A 55 -11.23 7.21 -3.41
C VAL A 55 -11.26 8.14 -4.62
N ALA A 56 -10.70 7.71 -5.75
CA ALA A 56 -10.72 8.50 -6.99
C ALA A 56 -12.15 8.82 -7.42
N ALA A 57 -13.06 7.86 -7.32
CA ALA A 57 -14.47 8.09 -7.64
C ALA A 57 -15.08 9.16 -6.75
N LYS A 58 -14.76 9.15 -5.45
CA LYS A 58 -15.24 10.17 -4.52
C LYS A 58 -14.64 11.55 -4.82
N VAL A 59 -13.33 11.59 -5.11
CA VAL A 59 -12.65 12.84 -5.46
C VAL A 59 -13.28 13.46 -6.71
N THR A 60 -13.54 12.66 -7.72
CA THR A 60 -14.16 13.13 -8.96
C THR A 60 -15.59 13.61 -8.73
N LYS A 61 -16.36 12.86 -7.94
CA LYS A 61 -17.76 13.16 -7.69
C LYS A 61 -17.93 14.45 -6.87
N TYR A 62 -17.15 14.60 -5.81
CA TYR A 62 -17.31 15.71 -4.87
C TYR A 62 -16.29 16.83 -5.10
N ARG A 63 -15.32 16.64 -6.00
CA ARG A 63 -14.26 17.60 -6.31
C ARG A 63 -13.48 18.04 -5.07
N ARG A 64 -13.20 17.09 -4.19
CA ARG A 64 -12.47 17.32 -2.94
C ARG A 64 -11.31 16.35 -2.84
N SER A 65 -10.19 16.84 -2.30
CA SER A 65 -9.04 16.01 -2.01
C SER A 65 -9.33 15.06 -0.85
N VAL A 66 -8.74 13.87 -0.91
CA VAL A 66 -8.80 12.89 0.17
C VAL A 66 -7.37 12.56 0.57
N THR A 67 -7.11 12.60 1.89
CA THR A 67 -5.82 12.21 2.45
C THR A 67 -5.92 10.77 2.93
N LEU A 68 -5.02 9.92 2.43
CA LEU A 68 -4.99 8.51 2.83
C LEU A 68 -4.16 8.34 4.09
N GLU A 69 -4.26 7.15 4.71
CA GLU A 69 -3.46 6.80 5.87
C GLU A 69 -1.97 6.73 5.51
N PRO A 70 -1.07 6.93 6.50
CA PRO A 70 0.36 6.75 6.24
C PRO A 70 0.67 5.37 5.67
N MET A 71 1.56 5.34 4.69
CA MET A 71 1.94 4.13 3.97
C MET A 71 3.44 4.15 3.73
N ASN A 72 4.02 2.96 3.53
CA ASN A 72 5.41 2.88 3.11
C ASN A 72 5.56 3.27 1.64
N ALA A 73 6.80 3.42 1.19
CA ALA A 73 7.09 3.89 -0.16
C ALA A 73 6.49 2.99 -1.25
N TYR A 74 6.55 1.68 -1.05
CA TYR A 74 6.00 0.73 -2.02
C TYR A 74 4.48 0.88 -2.13
N GLU A 75 3.79 0.99 -1.00
CA GLU A 75 2.34 1.14 -0.98
C GLU A 75 1.90 2.44 -1.62
N ARG A 76 2.62 3.54 -1.35
CA ARG A 76 2.34 4.82 -1.99
C ARG A 76 2.53 4.73 -3.50
N HIS A 77 3.54 4.00 -3.95
CA HIS A 77 3.78 3.80 -5.38
C HIS A 77 2.62 3.04 -6.04
N VAL A 78 2.06 2.04 -5.36
CA VAL A 78 0.88 1.31 -5.86
C VAL A 78 -0.29 2.27 -6.09
N ILE A 79 -0.55 3.16 -5.14
CA ILE A 79 -1.62 4.16 -5.28
C ILE A 79 -1.36 5.10 -6.45
N HIS A 80 -0.15 5.66 -6.56
CA HIS A 80 0.20 6.56 -7.66
C HIS A 80 0.03 5.87 -9.02
N THR A 81 0.51 4.63 -9.14
CA THR A 81 0.42 3.87 -10.38
C THR A 81 -1.03 3.56 -10.75
N ALA A 82 -1.84 3.19 -9.77
CA ALA A 82 -3.24 2.87 -10.01
C ALA A 82 -4.04 4.06 -10.53
N LEU A 83 -3.66 5.27 -10.16
CA LEU A 83 -4.41 6.48 -10.50
C LEU A 83 -3.76 7.36 -11.56
N GLN A 84 -2.59 6.97 -12.08
CA GLN A 84 -1.88 7.82 -13.05
C GLN A 84 -2.67 8.06 -14.34
N ASP A 85 -3.52 7.12 -14.74
CA ASP A 85 -4.32 7.20 -15.96
C ASP A 85 -5.77 7.60 -15.71
N VAL A 86 -6.12 7.94 -14.47
CA VAL A 86 -7.50 8.31 -14.14
C VAL A 86 -7.71 9.80 -14.42
N PRO A 87 -8.69 10.14 -15.28
CA PRO A 87 -8.96 11.55 -15.58
C PRO A 87 -9.40 12.34 -14.35
N ASN A 88 -8.97 13.57 -14.28
CA ASN A 88 -9.34 14.53 -13.24
C ASN A 88 -8.86 14.18 -11.83
N VAL A 89 -7.97 13.20 -11.70
CA VAL A 89 -7.41 12.78 -10.42
C VAL A 89 -5.90 12.84 -10.49
N THR A 90 -5.29 13.52 -9.54
CA THR A 90 -3.85 13.57 -9.38
C THR A 90 -3.48 13.09 -7.97
N THR A 91 -2.27 12.59 -7.82
CA THR A 91 -1.80 12.08 -6.54
C THR A 91 -0.42 12.64 -6.23
N TYR A 92 -0.19 12.91 -4.96
CA TYR A 92 1.14 13.30 -4.48
C TYR A 92 1.32 12.82 -3.05
N SER A 93 2.58 12.69 -2.64
CA SER A 93 2.91 12.27 -1.29
C SER A 93 3.28 13.48 -0.44
N THR A 94 2.92 13.44 0.84
CA THR A 94 3.24 14.51 1.79
C THR A 94 3.62 13.91 3.14
N GLY A 95 4.33 14.67 3.94
CA GLY A 95 4.78 14.25 5.24
C GLY A 95 6.18 13.64 5.21
N THR A 96 6.67 13.25 6.37
CA THR A 96 7.98 12.62 6.52
C THR A 96 7.81 11.19 7.04
N GLU A 97 8.73 10.31 6.64
CA GLU A 97 8.70 8.94 7.14
C GLU A 97 8.79 8.92 8.67
N PRO A 98 8.10 8.03 9.39
CA PRO A 98 7.24 6.96 8.84
C PRO A 98 5.78 7.38 8.62
N ASN A 99 5.46 8.66 8.69
CA ASN A 99 4.09 9.18 8.61
C ASN A 99 3.76 9.77 7.24
N ARG A 100 4.53 9.43 6.22
CA ARG A 100 4.30 9.93 4.88
C ARG A 100 3.07 9.26 4.25
N ARG A 101 2.24 10.05 3.60
CA ARG A 101 0.96 9.62 3.07
C ARG A 101 0.69 10.18 1.67
N VAL A 102 -0.28 9.58 0.99
CA VAL A 102 -0.72 10.04 -0.33
C VAL A 102 -1.95 10.92 -0.17
N ILE A 103 -1.97 12.00 -0.92
CA ILE A 103 -3.16 12.81 -1.11
C ILE A 103 -3.66 12.57 -2.53
N VAL A 104 -4.95 12.24 -2.65
CA VAL A 104 -5.65 12.09 -3.92
C VAL A 104 -6.45 13.36 -4.13
N ALA A 105 -6.11 14.12 -5.16
CA ALA A 105 -6.68 15.43 -5.38
C ALA A 105 -7.41 15.51 -6.71
N TYR A 106 -8.40 16.38 -6.76
CA TYR A 106 -9.09 16.69 -8.01
C TYR A 106 -8.24 17.62 -8.87
N ASP A 107 -8.08 17.25 -10.13
CA ASP A 107 -7.36 18.08 -11.09
C ASP A 107 -8.25 18.27 -12.33
N ARG A 108 -8.79 19.47 -12.44
CA ARG A 108 -9.70 19.84 -13.51
C ARG A 108 -9.07 19.70 -14.90
N GLU A 109 -7.76 19.92 -14.99
CA GLU A 109 -7.07 19.95 -16.28
C GLU A 109 -6.52 18.60 -16.72
N LYS A 110 -6.49 17.62 -15.83
CA LYS A 110 -6.01 16.30 -16.15
C LYS A 110 -7.07 15.52 -16.94
N LYS A 111 -6.69 15.10 -18.12
CA LYS A 111 -7.58 14.32 -18.99
C LYS A 111 -7.23 12.85 -19.05
#